data_2d14bf2ff40fd1953e2ff603af3d3221
#
_entry.id   2d14bf2ff40fd1953e2ff603af3d3221
#
_cell.length_a   1.000
_cell.length_b   1.000
_cell.length_c   1.000
_cell.angle_alpha   90.00
_cell.angle_beta   90.00
_cell.angle_gamma   90.00
#
_symmetry.space_group_name_H-M   'P 1'
#
loop_
_entity.id
_entity.type
_entity.pdbx_description
1 polymer ?
#
loop_
_entity_poly.entity_id
_entity_poly.type
_entity_poly.pdbx_seq_one_letter_code
_entity_poly.pdbx_strand_id
1 'polypeptide(L)'
;MVEVLKAEGLIDGIGIQMHVDPQLLPSVESIVENFRSWDIPVYITELDVPTSNAMLKAHIFSNIIGAAIESGVVRQINFWGLGSASWQEDATLFDSNNQPNLSYFEVLKIVIERNCLAACK
;
A
#
# COMPACT_ATOMS: atom_id res chain seq x y z
N MET A 1 16.49 -9.86 13.28
CA MET A 1 15.48 -9.84 14.37
C MET A 1 14.20 -10.56 13.97
N VAL A 2 13.54 -10.22 12.87
CA VAL A 2 12.28 -10.87 12.41
C VAL A 2 12.47 -12.39 12.26
N GLU A 3 13.53 -12.85 11.58
CA GLU A 3 13.82 -14.28 11.38
C GLU A 3 13.97 -15.07 12.68
N VAL A 4 14.57 -14.46 13.71
CA VAL A 4 14.72 -15.11 15.03
C VAL A 4 13.35 -15.27 15.70
N LEU A 5 12.56 -14.18 15.74
CA LEU A 5 11.23 -14.23 16.35
C LEU A 5 10.28 -15.20 15.63
N LYS A 6 10.38 -15.27 14.30
CA LYS A 6 9.63 -16.19 13.47
C LYS A 6 10.04 -17.64 13.76
N ALA A 7 11.34 -17.93 13.80
CA ALA A 7 11.84 -19.28 14.08
C ALA A 7 11.46 -19.78 15.48
N GLU A 8 11.32 -18.88 16.43
CA GLU A 8 10.90 -19.19 17.81
C GLU A 8 9.37 -19.20 17.98
N GLY A 9 8.60 -18.91 16.92
CA GLY A 9 7.14 -18.86 16.97
C GLY A 9 6.58 -17.72 17.82
N LEU A 10 7.31 -16.61 17.94
CA LEU A 10 6.94 -15.46 18.78
C LEU A 10 6.18 -14.37 18.03
N ILE A 11 6.07 -14.47 16.70
CA ILE A 11 5.30 -13.54 15.86
C ILE A 11 4.49 -14.29 14.81
N ASP A 12 3.28 -13.78 14.52
CA ASP A 12 2.36 -14.31 13.51
C ASP A 12 2.28 -13.41 12.26
N GLY A 13 2.95 -12.26 12.27
CA GLY A 13 2.97 -11.31 11.18
C GLY A 13 3.83 -10.09 11.51
N ILE A 14 4.04 -9.23 10.52
CA ILE A 14 4.78 -7.97 10.67
C ILE A 14 3.97 -6.79 10.18
N GLY A 15 4.05 -5.68 10.90
CA GLY A 15 3.56 -4.38 10.48
C GLY A 15 4.69 -3.55 9.89
N ILE A 16 4.45 -2.95 8.74
CA ILE A 16 5.40 -2.04 8.10
C ILE A 16 4.75 -0.69 7.84
N GLN A 17 5.45 0.38 8.19
CA GLN A 17 5.12 1.72 7.73
C GLN A 17 5.62 1.89 6.30
N MET A 18 4.83 2.52 5.45
CA MET A 18 5.14 2.68 4.04
C MET A 18 4.92 4.13 3.60
N HIS A 19 5.76 5.01 4.13
CA HIS A 19 5.86 6.41 3.70
C HIS A 19 6.73 6.45 2.46
N VAL A 20 6.12 6.67 1.31
CA VAL A 20 6.78 6.47 0.02
C VAL A 20 7.47 7.75 -0.43
N ASP A 21 8.77 7.67 -0.71
CA ASP A 21 9.46 8.72 -1.45
C ASP A 21 9.17 8.54 -2.96
N PRO A 22 8.45 9.48 -3.60
CA PRO A 22 8.10 9.37 -5.01
C PRO A 22 9.29 9.33 -5.97
N GLN A 23 10.49 9.72 -5.51
CA GLN A 23 11.71 9.73 -6.31
C GLN A 23 12.48 8.40 -6.26
N LEU A 24 12.18 7.56 -5.27
CA LEU A 24 12.92 6.33 -4.98
C LEU A 24 12.08 5.06 -5.14
N LEU A 25 10.98 5.12 -5.90
CA LEU A 25 10.08 3.98 -6.05
C LEU A 25 10.77 2.82 -6.78
N PRO A 26 10.90 1.63 -6.16
CA PRO A 26 11.39 0.43 -6.82
C PRO A 26 10.37 -0.12 -7.83
N SER A 27 10.79 -1.05 -8.69
CA SER A 27 9.87 -1.73 -9.60
C SER A 27 8.81 -2.54 -8.84
N VAL A 28 7.66 -2.77 -9.49
CA VAL A 28 6.56 -3.56 -8.90
C VAL A 28 7.06 -4.96 -8.51
N GLU A 29 7.84 -5.59 -9.37
CA GLU A 29 8.43 -6.92 -9.14
C GLU A 29 9.30 -6.92 -7.88
N SER A 30 10.13 -5.88 -7.71
CA SER A 30 10.98 -5.72 -6.53
C SER A 30 10.15 -5.54 -5.25
N ILE A 31 9.03 -4.83 -5.31
CA ILE A 31 8.11 -4.67 -4.18
C ILE A 31 7.47 -6.02 -3.83
N VAL A 32 7.01 -6.77 -4.84
CA VAL A 32 6.42 -8.11 -4.65
C VAL A 32 7.42 -9.07 -4.00
N GLU A 33 8.64 -9.11 -4.52
CA GLU A 33 9.70 -9.96 -3.97
C GLU A 33 10.05 -9.58 -2.54
N ASN A 34 10.11 -8.29 -2.24
CA ASN A 34 10.39 -7.82 -0.89
C ASN A 34 9.29 -8.26 0.09
N PHE A 35 8.01 -8.13 -0.27
CA PHE A 35 6.92 -8.64 0.58
C PHE A 35 7.03 -10.15 0.79
N ARG A 36 7.26 -10.93 -0.28
CA ARG A 36 7.39 -12.39 -0.20
C ARG A 36 8.59 -12.85 0.62
N SER A 37 9.66 -12.07 0.62
CA SER A 37 10.90 -12.43 1.35
C SER A 37 10.71 -12.59 2.85
N TRP A 38 9.68 -11.96 3.43
CA TRP A 38 9.37 -12.12 4.85
C TRP A 38 8.78 -13.48 5.19
N ASP A 39 8.14 -14.17 4.22
CA ASP A 39 7.51 -15.49 4.39
C ASP A 39 6.62 -15.58 5.65
N ILE A 40 5.88 -14.52 5.94
CA ILE A 40 4.98 -14.34 7.07
C ILE A 40 3.94 -13.28 6.67
N PRO A 41 2.71 -13.29 7.22
CA PRO A 41 1.71 -12.24 6.96
C PRO A 41 2.25 -10.83 7.17
N VAL A 42 2.04 -9.96 6.17
CA VAL A 42 2.46 -8.56 6.18
C VAL A 42 1.24 -7.66 6.30
N TYR A 43 1.34 -6.63 7.13
CA TYR A 43 0.33 -5.59 7.32
C TYR A 43 0.97 -4.24 7.02
N ILE A 44 0.52 -3.56 5.97
CA ILE A 44 0.91 -2.17 5.72
C ILE A 44 0.11 -1.30 6.68
N THR A 45 0.76 -0.78 7.71
CA THR A 45 0.11 -0.04 8.80
C THR A 45 -0.12 1.42 8.45
N GLU A 46 0.70 1.98 7.56
CA GLU A 46 0.70 3.39 7.20
C GLU A 46 1.18 3.53 5.75
N LEU A 47 0.26 3.83 4.85
CA LEU A 47 0.59 4.09 3.45
C LEU A 47 0.24 5.52 3.08
N ASP A 48 1.22 6.28 2.63
CA ASP A 48 1.05 7.58 2.03
C ASP A 48 2.07 7.85 0.91
N VAL A 49 1.76 8.82 0.06
CA VAL A 49 2.59 9.20 -1.10
C VAL A 49 2.62 10.73 -1.21
N PRO A 50 3.57 11.40 -0.55
CA PRO A 50 3.64 12.85 -0.51
C PRO A 50 4.11 13.45 -1.84
N THR A 51 3.16 13.79 -2.72
CA THR A 51 3.43 14.50 -3.98
C THR A 51 2.19 15.25 -4.46
N SER A 52 2.39 16.47 -4.94
CA SER A 52 1.35 17.28 -5.60
C SER A 52 1.06 16.82 -7.04
N ASN A 53 1.91 15.97 -7.62
CA ASN A 53 1.65 15.39 -8.94
C ASN A 53 0.61 14.27 -8.83
N ALA A 54 -0.65 14.60 -9.15
CA ALA A 54 -1.79 13.69 -9.00
C ALA A 54 -1.65 12.40 -9.82
N MET A 55 -1.09 12.47 -11.03
CA MET A 55 -0.88 11.29 -11.89
C MET A 55 0.19 10.37 -11.31
N LEU A 56 1.32 10.94 -10.86
CA LEU A 56 2.39 10.18 -10.23
C LEU A 56 1.91 9.52 -8.95
N LYS A 57 1.18 10.25 -8.10
CA LYS A 57 0.59 9.74 -6.86
C LYS A 57 -0.32 8.54 -7.13
N ALA A 58 -1.26 8.69 -8.07
CA ALA A 58 -2.18 7.62 -8.44
C ALA A 58 -1.45 6.39 -8.96
N HIS A 59 -0.44 6.58 -9.81
CA HIS A 59 0.40 5.50 -10.33
C HIS A 59 1.15 4.76 -9.21
N ILE A 60 1.73 5.48 -8.26
CA ILE A 60 2.43 4.88 -7.12
C ILE A 60 1.48 4.06 -6.24
N PHE A 61 0.32 4.60 -5.88
CA PHE A 61 -0.68 3.85 -5.12
C PHE A 61 -1.10 2.58 -5.87
N SER A 62 -1.36 2.67 -7.18
CA SER A 62 -1.71 1.51 -8.00
C SER A 62 -0.64 0.44 -7.99
N ASN A 63 0.62 0.81 -8.13
CA ASN A 63 1.75 -0.11 -8.14
C ASN A 63 1.90 -0.83 -6.79
N ILE A 64 1.85 -0.08 -5.69
CA ILE A 64 2.01 -0.66 -4.34
C ILE A 64 0.85 -1.59 -4.01
N ILE A 65 -0.38 -1.18 -4.26
CA ILE A 65 -1.56 -1.99 -3.96
C ILE A 65 -1.61 -3.21 -4.88
N GLY A 66 -1.27 -3.05 -6.15
CA GLY A 66 -1.13 -4.16 -7.09
C GLY A 66 -0.10 -5.17 -6.63
N ALA A 67 1.09 -4.71 -6.24
CA ALA A 67 2.16 -5.54 -5.69
C ALA A 67 1.75 -6.24 -4.38
N ALA A 68 1.08 -5.53 -3.49
CA ALA A 68 0.57 -6.10 -2.23
C ALA A 68 -0.38 -7.27 -2.49
N ILE A 69 -1.33 -7.09 -3.41
CA ILE A 69 -2.27 -8.14 -3.82
C ILE A 69 -1.54 -9.31 -4.50
N GLU A 70 -0.63 -9.02 -5.42
CA GLU A 70 0.14 -10.02 -6.17
C GLU A 70 1.05 -10.84 -5.26
N SER A 71 1.59 -10.22 -4.21
CA SER A 71 2.47 -10.90 -3.26
C SER A 71 1.78 -12.09 -2.58
N GLY A 72 0.48 -12.00 -2.34
CA GLY A 72 -0.31 -12.99 -1.64
C GLY A 72 -0.05 -13.09 -0.13
N VAL A 73 0.89 -12.28 0.40
CA VAL A 73 1.24 -12.27 1.84
C VAL A 73 0.75 -11.04 2.57
N VAL A 74 0.45 -9.94 1.85
CA VAL A 74 -0.13 -8.73 2.45
C VAL A 74 -1.60 -8.98 2.79
N ARG A 75 -1.96 -8.76 4.05
CA ARG A 75 -3.31 -9.02 4.59
C ARG A 75 -4.14 -7.76 4.77
N GLN A 76 -3.49 -6.62 4.95
CA GLN A 76 -4.17 -5.36 5.23
C GLN A 76 -3.33 -4.19 4.76
N ILE A 77 -3.99 -3.14 4.30
CA ILE A 77 -3.39 -1.84 3.98
C ILE A 77 -4.19 -0.76 4.70
N ASN A 78 -3.53 0.01 5.56
CA ASN A 78 -4.08 1.22 6.15
C ASN A 78 -3.42 2.43 5.49
N PHE A 79 -4.24 3.37 5.05
CA PHE A 79 -3.76 4.65 4.55
C PHE A 79 -3.44 5.58 5.71
N TRP A 80 -2.33 6.31 5.62
CA TRP A 80 -1.92 7.26 6.64
C TRP A 80 -2.52 8.64 6.38
N GLY A 81 -3.60 8.95 7.09
CA GLY A 81 -4.39 10.17 6.93
C GLY A 81 -5.53 10.03 5.91
N LEU A 82 -6.59 10.80 6.12
CA LEU A 82 -7.78 10.82 5.25
C LEU A 82 -7.77 11.99 4.27
N GLY A 83 -7.31 13.16 4.68
CA GLY A 83 -7.36 14.38 3.88
C GLY A 83 -6.14 15.28 4.09
N SER A 84 -6.24 16.52 3.68
CA SER A 84 -5.15 17.50 3.73
C SER A 84 -4.63 17.85 5.13
N ALA A 85 -5.38 17.54 6.18
CA ALA A 85 -4.91 17.67 7.57
C ALA A 85 -3.96 16.53 8.00
N SER A 86 -3.51 15.72 7.07
CA SER A 86 -2.48 14.72 7.26
C SER A 86 -1.12 15.36 7.60
N TRP A 87 -0.21 14.59 8.19
CA TRP A 87 1.13 15.05 8.57
C TRP A 87 1.98 15.57 7.38
N GLN A 88 1.61 15.17 6.17
CA GLN A 88 2.17 15.69 4.92
C GLN A 88 1.06 16.11 3.96
N GLU A 89 1.21 17.31 3.42
CA GLU A 89 0.30 17.85 2.42
C GLU A 89 0.32 16.98 1.16
N ASP A 90 -0.83 16.85 0.51
CA ASP A 90 -1.01 16.06 -0.72
C ASP A 90 -0.59 14.57 -0.66
N ALA A 91 -0.48 13.97 0.52
CA ALA A 91 -0.02 12.59 0.67
C ALA A 91 -1.12 11.52 0.59
N THR A 92 -2.41 11.93 0.61
CA THR A 92 -3.55 11.04 0.84
C THR A 92 -4.46 10.85 -0.37
N LEU A 93 -5.57 10.10 -0.17
CA LEU A 93 -6.58 9.80 -1.20
C LEU A 93 -7.63 10.91 -1.36
N PHE A 94 -7.65 11.91 -0.47
CA PHE A 94 -8.60 13.02 -0.50
C PHE A 94 -7.84 14.34 -0.58
N ASP A 95 -8.46 15.32 -1.23
CA ASP A 95 -7.93 16.67 -1.35
C ASP A 95 -8.21 17.56 -0.10
N SER A 96 -7.81 18.83 -0.16
CA SER A 96 -8.02 19.81 0.91
C SER A 96 -9.49 20.10 1.22
N ASN A 97 -10.40 19.77 0.33
CA ASN A 97 -11.85 19.91 0.50
C ASN A 97 -12.51 18.60 0.95
N ASN A 98 -11.71 17.59 1.32
CA ASN A 98 -12.15 16.23 1.61
C ASN A 98 -12.90 15.56 0.45
N GLN A 99 -12.57 15.93 -0.80
CA GLN A 99 -13.08 15.27 -1.99
C GLN A 99 -12.13 14.19 -2.45
N PRO A 100 -12.64 13.04 -2.94
CA PRO A 100 -11.79 11.98 -3.50
C PRO A 100 -10.94 12.52 -4.65
N ASN A 101 -9.65 12.28 -4.62
CA ASN A 101 -8.74 12.64 -5.69
C ASN A 101 -8.51 11.47 -6.67
N LEU A 102 -7.68 11.66 -7.70
CA LEU A 102 -7.40 10.65 -8.70
C LEU A 102 -6.92 9.32 -8.09
N SER A 103 -6.10 9.38 -7.06
CA SER A 103 -5.58 8.17 -6.38
C SER A 103 -6.68 7.34 -5.74
N TYR A 104 -7.70 7.99 -5.17
CA TYR A 104 -8.86 7.28 -4.63
C TYR A 104 -9.57 6.44 -5.70
N PHE A 105 -9.80 7.01 -6.88
CA PHE A 105 -10.50 6.29 -7.94
C PHE A 105 -9.68 5.14 -8.51
N GLU A 106 -8.37 5.30 -8.65
CA GLU A 106 -7.48 4.22 -9.08
C GLU A 106 -7.43 3.07 -8.05
N VAL A 107 -7.35 3.39 -6.76
CA VAL A 107 -7.41 2.39 -5.69
C VAL A 107 -8.75 1.65 -5.71
N LEU A 108 -9.86 2.40 -5.79
CA LEU A 108 -11.21 1.83 -5.85
C LEU A 108 -11.37 0.87 -7.03
N LYS A 109 -10.87 1.25 -8.20
CA LYS A 109 -10.89 0.42 -9.40
C LYS A 109 -10.18 -0.92 -9.18
N ILE A 110 -8.97 -0.92 -8.61
CA ILE A 110 -8.21 -2.14 -8.31
C ILE A 110 -9.00 -3.05 -7.35
N VAL A 111 -9.58 -2.48 -6.30
CA VAL A 111 -10.35 -3.23 -5.30
C VAL A 111 -11.60 -3.87 -5.93
N ILE A 112 -12.32 -3.14 -6.78
CA ILE A 112 -13.50 -3.65 -7.48
C ILE A 112 -13.12 -4.77 -8.46
N GLU A 113 -12.12 -4.57 -9.30
CA GLU A 113 -11.68 -5.56 -10.29
C GLU A 113 -11.27 -6.88 -9.63
N ARG A 114 -10.57 -6.81 -8.50
CA ARG A 114 -10.13 -8.00 -7.76
C ARG A 114 -11.29 -8.72 -7.08
N ASN A 115 -12.24 -7.99 -6.51
CA ASN A 115 -13.43 -8.61 -5.91
C ASN A 115 -14.31 -9.30 -6.95
N CYS A 116 -14.46 -8.73 -8.15
CA CYS A 116 -15.18 -9.37 -9.25
C CYS A 116 -14.50 -10.68 -9.68
N LEU A 117 -13.17 -10.70 -9.78
CA LEU A 117 -12.41 -11.91 -10.14
C LEU A 117 -12.50 -13.01 -9.07
N ALA A 118 -12.61 -12.64 -7.80
CA ALA A 118 -12.79 -13.58 -6.70
C ALA A 118 -14.20 -14.19 -6.66
N ALA A 119 -15.22 -13.43 -7.05
CA ALA A 119 -16.61 -13.88 -7.10
C ALA A 119 -16.93 -14.83 -8.29
N CYS A 120 -16.04 -14.89 -9.30
CA CYS A 120 -16.18 -15.74 -10.48
C CYS A 120 -15.47 -17.10 -10.37
N LYS A 121 -14.92 -17.40 -9.19
CA LYS A 121 -14.30 -18.72 -8.88
C LYS A 121 -15.17 -19.50 -7.92
#